data_6230d77042ac0943ed627b7ad1aa8e81
#
_entry.id   6230d77042ac0943ed627b7ad1aa8e81
#
_cell.length_a   1.000
_cell.length_b   1.000
_cell.length_c   1.000
_cell.angle_alpha   90.00
_cell.angle_beta   90.00
_cell.angle_gamma   90.00
#
_symmetry.space_group_name_H-M   'P 1'
#
loop_
_entity.id
_entity.type
_entity.pdbx_description
1 polymer ?
#
loop_
_entity_poly.entity_id
_entity_poly.type
_entity_poly.pdbx_seq_one_letter_code
_entity_poly.pdbx_strand_id
1 'polypeptide(L)'
;KENTNSNKVSFKFSLSHETGSLASILNVLKDYNLNLTKIQSLPIIETPWKYSFFVDTTFDLLDNLNKSLIIIREKSESLKVLGIYKNQTK
;
A
#
# COMPACT_ATOMS: atom_id res chain seq x y z
N LYS A 1 15.84 -6.26 -19.45
CA LYS A 1 15.98 -5.71 -18.99
C LYS A 1 15.62 -5.40 -17.91
N GLU A 2 15.85 -5.46 -17.33
CA GLU A 2 15.42 -5.21 -16.32
C GLU A 2 15.01 -3.99 -16.07
N ASN A 3 14.09 -3.82 -15.49
CA ASN A 3 13.60 -2.58 -15.27
C ASN A 3 14.29 -1.93 -14.15
N THR A 4 15.26 -1.21 -14.48
CA THR A 4 16.09 -0.64 -13.46
C THR A 4 15.55 0.63 -12.89
N ASN A 5 14.40 1.09 -13.41
CA ASN A 5 13.82 2.33 -12.91
C ASN A 5 12.65 2.12 -11.97
N SER A 6 12.44 0.90 -11.54
CA SER A 6 11.36 0.63 -10.61
C SER A 6 11.62 1.28 -9.28
N ASN A 7 10.60 1.87 -8.73
CA ASN A 7 10.63 2.45 -7.41
C ASN A 7 9.74 1.61 -6.49
N LYS A 8 10.05 1.64 -5.23
CA LYS A 8 9.36 0.80 -4.26
C LYS A 8 8.87 1.64 -3.10
N VAL A 9 7.70 1.31 -2.62
CA VAL A 9 7.15 1.96 -1.44
C VAL A 9 6.67 0.88 -0.48
N SER A 10 6.92 1.12 0.80
CA SER A 10 6.41 0.27 1.87
C SER A 10 5.47 1.11 2.71
N PHE A 11 4.28 0.60 2.95
CA PHE A 11 3.36 1.33 3.79
C PHE A 11 2.52 0.35 4.60
N LYS A 12 1.89 0.89 5.62
CA LYS A 12 1.08 0.11 6.53
C LYS A 12 -0.26 0.81 6.68
N PHE A 13 -1.33 0.04 6.70
CA PHE A 13 -2.65 0.61 6.91
C PHE A 13 -3.46 -0.35 7.76
N SER A 14 -4.49 0.17 8.40
CA SER A 14 -5.36 -0.66 9.21
C SER A 14 -6.79 -0.56 8.71
N LEU A 15 -7.50 -1.65 8.85
CA LEU A 15 -8.90 -1.77 8.45
C LEU A 15 -9.71 -2.32 9.59
N SER A 16 -10.96 -1.89 9.66
CA SER A 16 -11.95 -2.53 10.51
C SER A 16 -13.11 -2.92 9.60
N HIS A 17 -14.05 -3.68 10.13
CA HIS A 17 -15.17 -4.08 9.29
C HIS A 17 -16.05 -2.89 8.88
N GLU A 18 -15.80 -1.72 9.46
CA GLU A 18 -16.57 -0.52 9.12
C GLU A 18 -15.92 0.36 8.08
N THR A 19 -14.61 0.20 7.87
CA THR A 19 -13.90 1.14 6.99
C THR A 19 -13.78 0.64 5.56
N GLY A 20 -13.97 -0.64 5.33
CA GLY A 20 -13.85 -1.15 3.98
C GLY A 20 -13.12 -2.46 3.97
N SER A 21 -12.86 -2.97 2.79
CA SER A 21 -12.27 -4.28 2.63
C SER A 21 -10.88 -4.18 2.03
N LEU A 22 -10.11 -5.22 2.28
CA LEU A 22 -8.80 -5.32 1.67
C LEU A 22 -8.90 -5.36 0.15
N ALA A 23 -9.92 -6.02 -0.39
CA ALA A 23 -10.10 -6.08 -1.83
C ALA A 23 -10.21 -4.70 -2.44
N SER A 24 -10.89 -3.80 -1.76
CA SER A 24 -11.04 -2.43 -2.22
C SER A 24 -9.69 -1.73 -2.33
N ILE A 25 -8.83 -1.93 -1.34
CA ILE A 25 -7.49 -1.37 -1.34
C ILE A 25 -6.66 -1.95 -2.48
N LEU A 26 -6.74 -3.26 -2.66
CA LEU A 26 -5.96 -3.92 -3.71
C LEU A 26 -6.41 -3.45 -5.09
N ASN A 27 -7.69 -3.16 -5.26
CA ASN A 27 -8.18 -2.61 -6.53
C ASN A 27 -7.61 -1.23 -6.80
N VAL A 28 -7.46 -0.42 -5.78
CA VAL A 28 -6.85 0.90 -5.94
C VAL A 28 -5.42 0.76 -6.44
N LEU A 29 -4.67 -0.17 -5.85
CA LEU A 29 -3.30 -0.39 -6.29
C LEU A 29 -3.26 -0.79 -7.76
N LYS A 30 -4.16 -1.66 -8.17
CA LYS A 30 -4.21 -2.11 -9.54
C LYS A 30 -4.58 -0.97 -10.48
N ASP A 31 -5.56 -0.16 -10.09
CA ASP A 31 -6.05 0.92 -10.94
C ASP A 31 -4.98 1.97 -11.20
N TYR A 32 -4.06 2.15 -10.27
CA TYR A 32 -3.01 3.15 -10.40
C TYR A 32 -1.67 2.54 -10.80
N ASN A 33 -1.71 1.29 -11.28
CA ASN A 33 -0.51 0.61 -11.79
C ASN A 33 0.57 0.43 -10.75
N LEU A 34 0.15 0.19 -9.52
CA LEU A 34 1.08 -0.21 -8.48
C LEU A 34 1.10 -1.72 -8.39
N ASN A 35 2.29 -2.28 -8.41
CA ASN A 35 2.44 -3.72 -8.41
C ASN A 35 2.74 -4.20 -7.00
N LEU A 36 1.83 -4.99 -6.45
CA LEU A 36 1.98 -5.52 -5.11
C LEU A 36 3.02 -6.63 -5.11
N THR A 37 4.06 -6.48 -4.32
CA THR A 37 5.11 -7.48 -4.23
C THR A 37 5.09 -8.23 -2.92
N LYS A 38 4.48 -7.66 -1.89
CA LYS A 38 4.40 -8.33 -0.60
C LYS A 38 3.23 -7.77 0.18
N ILE A 39 2.53 -8.66 0.87
CA ILE A 39 1.49 -8.24 1.79
C ILE A 39 1.51 -9.17 2.99
N GLN A 40 1.37 -8.58 4.16
CA GLN A 40 1.36 -9.32 5.40
C GLN A 40 0.30 -8.74 6.31
N SER A 41 -0.56 -9.57 6.84
CA SER A 41 -1.61 -9.11 7.75
C SER A 41 -1.22 -9.43 9.18
N LEU A 42 -1.52 -8.49 10.06
CA LEU A 42 -1.23 -8.62 11.48
C LEU A 42 -2.48 -8.23 12.24
N PRO A 43 -3.03 -9.13 13.05
CA PRO A 43 -4.20 -8.76 13.85
C PRO A 43 -3.77 -7.77 14.93
N ILE A 44 -4.68 -6.88 15.27
CA ILE A 44 -4.45 -5.95 16.37
C ILE A 44 -5.04 -6.59 17.61
N ILE A 45 -4.19 -6.91 18.54
CA ILE A 45 -4.56 -7.74 19.69
C ILE A 45 -5.67 -7.11 20.51
N GLU A 46 -5.61 -5.81 20.70
CA GLU A 46 -6.56 -5.11 21.56
C GLU A 46 -7.90 -4.89 20.91
N THR A 47 -7.99 -5.09 19.60
CA THR A 47 -9.22 -4.84 18.86
C THR A 47 -9.38 -5.96 17.84
N PRO A 48 -10.03 -7.05 18.23
CA PRO A 48 -10.01 -8.27 17.38
C PRO A 48 -10.60 -8.11 15.99
N TRP A 49 -11.46 -7.11 15.79
CA TRP A 49 -12.05 -6.91 14.46
C TRP A 49 -11.29 -5.87 13.64
N LYS A 50 -10.09 -5.49 14.06
CA LYS A 50 -9.23 -4.62 13.30
C LYS A 50 -7.99 -5.37 12.87
N TYR A 51 -7.52 -5.03 11.67
CA TYR A 51 -6.32 -5.65 11.11
C TYR A 51 -5.41 -4.60 10.57
N SER A 52 -4.13 -4.82 10.77
CA SER A 52 -3.08 -4.00 10.20
C SER A 52 -2.44 -4.77 9.06
N PHE A 53 -2.14 -4.10 7.97
CA PHE A 53 -1.53 -4.73 6.81
C PHE A 53 -0.25 -3.99 6.46
N PHE A 54 0.80 -4.75 6.27
CA PHE A 54 2.06 -4.23 5.78
C PHE A 54 2.18 -4.61 4.31
N VAL A 55 2.48 -3.63 3.46
CA VAL A 55 2.45 -3.83 2.02
C VAL A 55 3.69 -3.22 1.39
N ASP A 56 4.29 -3.98 0.49
CA ASP A 56 5.32 -3.48 -0.40
C ASP A 56 4.78 -3.46 -1.81
N THR A 57 4.93 -2.33 -2.50
CA THR A 57 4.53 -2.23 -3.89
C THR A 57 5.63 -1.54 -4.68
N THR A 58 5.61 -1.76 -5.98
CA THR A 58 6.45 -0.99 -6.88
C THR A 58 5.56 -0.05 -7.67
N PHE A 59 6.12 1.06 -8.12
CA PHE A 59 5.38 2.04 -8.88
C PHE A 59 6.28 2.66 -9.94
N ASP A 60 5.66 3.13 -11.00
CA ASP A 60 6.40 3.79 -12.09
C ASP A 60 6.40 5.29 -11.93
N LEU A 61 5.24 5.87 -11.62
CA LEU A 61 5.08 7.31 -11.53
C LEU A 61 4.74 7.69 -10.11
N LEU A 62 5.49 8.62 -9.58
CA LEU A 62 5.23 9.11 -8.23
C LEU A 62 3.85 9.72 -8.09
N ASP A 63 3.38 10.36 -9.16
CA ASP A 63 2.05 10.95 -9.15
C ASP A 63 0.97 9.90 -8.92
N ASN A 64 1.10 8.74 -9.57
CA ASN A 64 0.14 7.65 -9.36
C ASN A 64 0.20 7.14 -7.93
N LEU A 65 1.40 7.04 -7.39
CA LEU A 65 1.53 6.61 -6.00
C LEU A 65 0.83 7.59 -5.06
N ASN A 66 1.05 8.89 -5.25
CA ASN A 66 0.45 9.88 -4.37
C ASN A 66 -1.06 9.84 -4.45
N LYS A 67 -1.62 9.70 -5.65
CA LYS A 67 -3.06 9.63 -5.81
C LYS A 67 -3.65 8.39 -5.15
N SER A 68 -2.97 7.26 -5.31
CA SER A 68 -3.46 6.02 -4.72
C SER A 68 -3.41 6.08 -3.19
N LEU A 69 -2.38 6.69 -2.63
CA LEU A 69 -2.27 6.78 -1.18
C LEU A 69 -3.37 7.64 -0.58
N ILE A 70 -3.77 8.69 -1.29
CA ILE A 70 -4.89 9.52 -0.81
C ILE A 70 -6.16 8.68 -0.74
N ILE A 71 -6.42 7.89 -1.76
CA ILE A 71 -7.62 7.06 -1.79
C ILE A 71 -7.56 5.97 -0.72
N ILE A 72 -6.40 5.35 -0.56
CA ILE A 72 -6.23 4.31 0.43
C ILE A 72 -6.44 4.88 1.83
N ARG A 73 -5.95 6.08 2.07
CA ARG A 73 -6.15 6.72 3.36
C ARG A 73 -7.63 6.90 3.67
N GLU A 74 -8.41 7.25 2.65
CA GLU A 74 -9.83 7.44 2.85
C GLU A 74 -10.57 6.13 3.08
N LYS A 75 -10.03 5.03 2.56
CA LYS A 75 -10.67 3.72 2.68
C LYS A 75 -10.17 2.92 3.86
N SER A 76 -9.25 3.44 4.62
CA SER A 76 -8.67 2.73 5.76
C SER A 76 -8.85 3.58 7.03
N GLU A 77 -8.61 2.95 8.17
CA GLU A 77 -8.66 3.69 9.42
C GLU A 77 -7.42 4.51 9.63
N SER A 78 -6.29 4.00 9.20
CA SER A 78 -5.04 4.73 9.29
C SER A 78 -4.12 4.26 8.18
N LEU A 79 -3.25 5.15 7.78
CA LEU A 79 -2.26 4.84 6.75
C LEU A 79 -0.96 5.51 7.16
N LYS A 80 0.12 4.75 7.08
CA LYS A 80 1.44 5.28 7.37
C LYS A 80 2.40 4.78 6.30
N VAL A 81 3.07 5.70 5.65
CA VAL A 81 4.10 5.36 4.69
C VAL A 81 5.39 5.14 5.47
N LEU A 82 5.97 3.96 5.30
CA LEU A 82 7.17 3.59 6.04
C LEU A 82 8.43 3.98 5.32
N GLY A 83 8.39 3.97 3.99
CA GLY A 83 9.55 4.38 3.22
C GLY A 83 9.25 4.33 1.75
N ILE A 84 9.92 5.21 1.02
CA ILE A 84 9.86 5.22 -0.43
C ILE A 84 11.30 5.06 -0.90
N TYR A 85 11.53 4.05 -1.72
CA TYR A 85 12.86 3.70 -2.17
C TYR A 85 12.93 3.86 -3.67
N LYS A 86 13.89 4.60 -4.14
CA LYS A 86 14.11 4.73 -5.56
C LYS A 86 15.22 3.82 -5.97
N ASN A 87 15.00 3.11 -7.04
CA ASN A 87 15.99 2.21 -7.55
C ASN A 87 17.08 3.04 -8.24
N GLN A 88 18.27 2.99 -7.69
CA GLN A 88 19.38 3.72 -8.25
C GLN A 88 20.08 2.85 -9.28
N THR A 89 20.17 3.36 -10.47
CA THR A 89 20.82 2.64 -11.54
C THR A 89 22.22 3.15 -11.71
N LYS A 90 23.12 2.27 -11.82
CA LYS A 90 24.48 2.69 -12.00
C LYS A 90 24.97 2.38 -13.35
#